data_4dedf662800156ed1bfb82459f7b711c
#
_entry.id   4dedf662800156ed1bfb82459f7b711c
#
_cell.length_a   1.000
_cell.length_b   1.000
_cell.length_c   1.000
_cell.angle_alpha   90.00
_cell.angle_beta   90.00
_cell.angle_gamma   90.00
#
_symmetry.space_group_name_H-M   'P 1'
#
loop_
_entity.id
_entity.type
_entity.pdbx_description
1 polymer ?
#
loop_
_entity_poly.entity_id
_entity_poly.type
_entity_poly.pdbx_seq_one_letter_code
_entity_poly.pdbx_strand_id
1 'polypeptide(L)'
;VTKSGPSASRGNLLVTLALERLTGEPEETYQNDAMRRGSEMEPLARGAYEAHTGELVEHIAFVLHPSLPFVGVSPDGLLGADGLLEIKCPSSQEKHLEALRNATHADEYRWQIQGQLWVTGRQWCDAVSYDPRFPDGLRLAIHRVTRDEPAIAALEAACIKADAEVAAIVSELNSMRKAA
;
A
#
# COMPACT_ATOMS: atom_id res chain seq x y z
N VAL A 1 15.21 5.27 -4.51
CA VAL A 1 16.43 5.66 -5.24
C VAL A 1 17.58 5.60 -4.26
N THR A 2 18.62 4.85 -4.59
CA THR A 2 19.85 4.78 -3.80
C THR A 2 20.81 5.90 -4.25
N LYS A 3 21.87 6.18 -3.46
CA LYS A 3 22.91 7.16 -3.85
C LYS A 3 23.58 6.85 -5.21
N SER A 4 23.44 5.62 -5.72
CA SER A 4 24.04 5.14 -6.97
C SER A 4 23.03 4.90 -8.12
N GLY A 5 21.75 5.29 -7.96
CA GLY A 5 20.72 5.12 -9.00
C GLY A 5 19.50 4.28 -8.55
N PRO A 6 18.73 3.70 -9.49
CA PRO A 6 17.59 2.85 -9.16
C PRO A 6 18.00 1.66 -8.32
N SER A 7 17.17 1.28 -7.33
CA SER A 7 17.44 0.11 -6.49
C SER A 7 17.28 -1.21 -7.28
N ALA A 8 18.00 -2.25 -6.89
CA ALA A 8 17.84 -3.59 -7.46
C ALA A 8 16.39 -4.09 -7.35
N SER A 9 15.72 -3.80 -6.23
CA SER A 9 14.30 -4.14 -6.02
C SER A 9 13.39 -3.51 -7.08
N ARG A 10 13.67 -2.27 -7.52
CA ARG A 10 12.91 -1.64 -8.61
C ARG A 10 13.12 -2.37 -9.92
N GLY A 11 14.37 -2.73 -10.24
CA GLY A 11 14.68 -3.50 -11.45
C GLY A 11 13.94 -4.83 -11.50
N ASN A 12 13.96 -5.58 -10.39
CA ASN A 12 13.24 -6.84 -10.27
C ASN A 12 11.72 -6.65 -10.47
N LEU A 13 11.13 -5.62 -9.86
CA LEU A 13 9.70 -5.31 -10.06
C LEU A 13 9.35 -5.07 -11.53
N LEU A 14 10.16 -4.31 -12.27
CA LEU A 14 9.91 -4.06 -13.69
C LEU A 14 9.96 -5.34 -14.52
N VAL A 15 10.89 -6.25 -14.19
CA VAL A 15 10.98 -7.56 -14.86
C VAL A 15 9.76 -8.41 -14.54
N THR A 16 9.35 -8.50 -13.27
CA THR A 16 8.13 -9.23 -12.87
C THR A 16 6.90 -8.71 -13.64
N LEU A 17 6.67 -7.40 -13.64
CA LEU A 17 5.54 -6.79 -14.36
C LEU A 17 5.60 -7.03 -15.88
N ALA A 18 6.79 -7.05 -16.47
CA ALA A 18 6.95 -7.37 -17.88
C ALA A 18 6.62 -8.83 -18.18
N LEU A 19 7.03 -9.77 -17.32
CA LEU A 19 6.71 -11.18 -17.44
C LEU A 19 5.20 -11.42 -17.31
N GLU A 20 4.54 -10.83 -16.31
CA GLU A 20 3.08 -10.91 -16.13
C GLU A 20 2.32 -10.41 -17.39
N ARG A 21 2.78 -9.29 -17.99
CA ARG A 21 2.18 -8.79 -19.24
C ARG A 21 2.41 -9.69 -20.45
N LEU A 22 3.54 -10.41 -20.50
CA LEU A 22 3.87 -11.33 -21.59
C LEU A 22 3.14 -12.67 -21.48
N THR A 23 3.03 -13.20 -20.27
CA THR A 23 2.42 -14.49 -19.98
C THR A 23 0.91 -14.42 -19.78
N GLY A 24 0.40 -13.30 -19.29
CA GLY A 24 -0.97 -13.12 -18.85
C GLY A 24 -1.26 -13.74 -17.48
N GLU A 25 -0.23 -14.23 -16.79
CA GLU A 25 -0.34 -14.89 -15.49
C GLU A 25 0.40 -14.06 -14.43
N PRO A 26 -0.24 -13.79 -13.26
CA PRO A 26 0.43 -13.11 -12.16
C PRO A 26 1.51 -14.02 -11.55
N GLU A 27 2.61 -13.43 -11.08
CA GLU A 27 3.61 -14.16 -10.32
C GLU A 27 3.02 -14.63 -8.98
N GLU A 28 3.25 -15.88 -8.61
CA GLU A 28 2.82 -16.41 -7.31
C GLU A 28 3.48 -15.63 -6.18
N THR A 29 2.69 -14.91 -5.40
CA THR A 29 3.20 -14.18 -4.24
C THR A 29 3.35 -15.10 -3.04
N TYR A 30 4.57 -15.22 -2.53
CA TYR A 30 4.84 -15.93 -1.29
C TYR A 30 4.23 -15.20 -0.10
N GLN A 31 3.29 -15.84 0.60
CA GLN A 31 2.78 -15.36 1.89
C GLN A 31 3.71 -15.78 3.03
N ASN A 32 4.31 -14.82 3.70
CA ASN A 32 5.06 -15.06 4.93
C ASN A 32 4.17 -15.01 6.17
N ASP A 33 4.72 -15.44 7.32
CA ASP A 33 3.99 -15.45 8.60
C ASP A 33 3.50 -14.06 9.05
N ALA A 34 4.23 -13.00 8.70
CA ALA A 34 3.83 -11.64 9.03
C ALA A 34 2.61 -11.19 8.21
N MET A 35 2.56 -11.55 6.92
CA MET A 35 1.40 -11.26 6.05
C MET A 35 0.16 -12.04 6.52
N ARG A 36 0.31 -13.32 6.86
CA ARG A 36 -0.79 -14.13 7.40
C ARG A 36 -1.32 -13.55 8.70
N ARG A 37 -0.43 -13.20 9.66
CA ARG A 37 -0.81 -12.52 10.89
C ARG A 37 -1.55 -11.21 10.61
N GLY A 38 -1.10 -10.41 9.65
CA GLY A 38 -1.77 -9.17 9.23
C GLY A 38 -3.24 -9.43 8.88
N SER A 39 -3.48 -10.37 7.96
CA SER A 39 -4.84 -10.72 7.51
C SER A 39 -5.72 -11.28 8.63
N GLU A 40 -5.16 -12.08 9.55
CA GLU A 40 -5.89 -12.62 10.70
C GLU A 40 -6.26 -11.56 11.74
N MET A 41 -5.40 -10.56 11.94
CA MET A 41 -5.58 -9.52 12.96
C MET A 41 -6.39 -8.31 12.45
N GLU A 42 -6.45 -8.09 11.16
CA GLU A 42 -7.13 -6.93 10.55
C GLU A 42 -8.60 -6.78 10.97
N PRO A 43 -9.44 -7.84 10.98
CA PRO A 43 -10.83 -7.70 11.45
C PRO A 43 -10.92 -7.28 12.92
N LEU A 44 -10.01 -7.76 13.78
CA LEU A 44 -9.96 -7.39 15.19
C LEU A 44 -9.52 -5.93 15.37
N ALA A 45 -8.52 -5.51 14.58
CA ALA A 45 -8.03 -4.13 14.59
C ALA A 45 -9.12 -3.16 14.13
N ARG A 46 -9.87 -3.51 13.09
CA ARG A 46 -11.00 -2.73 12.59
C ARG A 46 -12.08 -2.57 13.65
N GLY A 47 -12.53 -3.66 14.26
CA GLY A 47 -13.50 -3.61 15.36
C GLY A 47 -13.01 -2.78 16.56
N ALA A 48 -11.73 -2.87 16.90
CA ALA A 48 -11.13 -2.05 17.95
C ALA A 48 -11.10 -0.56 17.57
N TYR A 49 -10.79 -0.24 16.30
CA TYR A 49 -10.83 1.12 15.77
C TYR A 49 -12.24 1.71 15.84
N GLU A 50 -13.25 0.98 15.36
CA GLU A 50 -14.66 1.39 15.40
C GLU A 50 -15.15 1.63 16.84
N ALA A 51 -14.81 0.72 17.74
CA ALA A 51 -15.18 0.86 19.16
C ALA A 51 -14.49 2.05 19.84
N HIS A 52 -13.27 2.40 19.42
CA HIS A 52 -12.51 3.51 19.98
C HIS A 52 -12.97 4.87 19.44
N THR A 53 -13.24 4.95 18.14
CA THR A 53 -13.54 6.22 17.46
C THR A 53 -15.02 6.51 17.32
N GLY A 54 -15.87 5.48 17.30
CA GLY A 54 -17.29 5.57 16.95
C GLY A 54 -17.53 5.68 15.43
N GLU A 55 -16.48 5.69 14.62
CA GLU A 55 -16.57 5.73 13.15
C GLU A 55 -16.79 4.32 12.60
N LEU A 56 -17.75 4.16 11.71
CA LEU A 56 -17.97 2.89 11.01
C LEU A 56 -17.04 2.78 9.81
N VAL A 57 -16.40 1.63 9.66
CA VAL A 57 -15.52 1.32 8.55
C VAL A 57 -16.28 0.60 7.46
N GLU A 58 -16.42 1.24 6.31
CA GLU A 58 -16.99 0.62 5.13
C GLU A 58 -15.92 -0.22 4.39
N HIS A 59 -16.27 -1.45 4.09
CA HIS A 59 -15.42 -2.34 3.32
C HIS A 59 -15.31 -1.91 1.86
N ILE A 60 -14.10 -1.91 1.34
CA ILE A 60 -13.84 -1.66 -0.07
C ILE A 60 -12.96 -2.77 -0.64
N ALA A 61 -13.24 -3.15 -1.88
CA ALA A 61 -12.38 -4.03 -2.65
C ALA A 61 -11.23 -3.25 -3.30
N PHE A 62 -10.46 -3.93 -4.16
CA PHE A 62 -9.43 -3.30 -4.96
C PHE A 62 -10.00 -2.19 -5.85
N VAL A 63 -9.37 -1.02 -5.84
CA VAL A 63 -9.79 0.18 -6.58
C VAL A 63 -8.76 0.48 -7.66
N LEU A 64 -9.21 0.52 -8.91
CA LEU A 64 -8.38 0.99 -10.03
C LEU A 64 -8.39 2.51 -10.12
N HIS A 65 -7.26 3.08 -10.52
CA HIS A 65 -7.18 4.50 -10.82
C HIS A 65 -8.07 4.84 -12.02
N PRO A 66 -8.87 5.92 -11.98
CA PRO A 66 -9.89 6.21 -12.99
C PRO A 66 -9.33 6.45 -14.41
N SER A 67 -8.08 6.87 -14.56
CA SER A 67 -7.45 7.16 -15.85
C SER A 67 -6.16 6.36 -16.13
N LEU A 68 -5.61 5.65 -15.15
CA LEU A 68 -4.37 4.87 -15.28
C LEU A 68 -4.66 3.40 -14.95
N PRO A 69 -5.06 2.57 -15.92
CA PRO A 69 -5.56 1.21 -15.67
C PRO A 69 -4.49 0.25 -15.12
N PHE A 70 -3.23 0.65 -15.13
CA PHE A 70 -2.12 -0.10 -14.55
C PHE A 70 -1.81 0.29 -13.10
N VAL A 71 -2.61 1.18 -12.51
CA VAL A 71 -2.49 1.62 -11.11
C VAL A 71 -3.75 1.24 -10.34
N GLY A 72 -3.56 0.64 -9.19
CA GLY A 72 -4.66 0.31 -8.29
C GLY A 72 -4.19 0.18 -6.85
N VAL A 73 -5.13 0.22 -5.93
CA VAL A 73 -4.90 0.18 -4.49
C VAL A 73 -5.96 -0.66 -3.78
N SER A 74 -5.61 -1.17 -2.59
CA SER A 74 -6.53 -1.88 -1.70
C SER A 74 -6.42 -1.25 -0.31
N PRO A 75 -7.20 -0.20 0.00
CA PRO A 75 -7.31 0.31 1.36
C PRO A 75 -8.00 -0.70 2.29
N ASP A 76 -7.67 -0.68 3.58
CA ASP A 76 -8.30 -1.57 4.55
C ASP A 76 -9.71 -1.13 4.93
N GLY A 77 -10.10 0.10 4.57
CA GLY A 77 -11.46 0.59 4.72
C GLY A 77 -11.67 2.04 4.31
N LEU A 78 -12.95 2.41 4.19
CA LEU A 78 -13.38 3.79 3.97
C LEU A 78 -13.98 4.36 5.25
N LEU A 79 -13.73 5.64 5.50
CA LEU A 79 -14.23 6.40 6.64
C LEU A 79 -15.03 7.61 6.12
N GLY A 80 -16.33 7.57 6.28
CA GLY A 80 -17.21 8.60 5.75
C GLY A 80 -16.95 8.93 4.27
N ALA A 81 -17.09 10.19 3.87
CA ALA A 81 -16.95 10.62 2.48
C ALA A 81 -15.49 10.75 2.03
N ASP A 82 -14.59 11.20 2.91
CA ASP A 82 -13.26 11.68 2.53
C ASP A 82 -12.09 10.95 3.21
N GLY A 83 -12.36 10.01 4.10
CA GLY A 83 -11.35 9.31 4.88
C GLY A 83 -11.08 7.88 4.41
N LEU A 84 -9.85 7.41 4.66
CA LEU A 84 -9.40 6.04 4.49
C LEU A 84 -8.91 5.48 5.81
N LEU A 85 -8.86 4.17 5.89
CA LEU A 85 -8.23 3.42 6.96
C LEU A 85 -7.12 2.55 6.37
N GLU A 86 -5.95 2.59 6.99
CA GLU A 86 -4.83 1.68 6.72
C GLU A 86 -4.36 1.07 8.03
N ILE A 87 -4.43 -0.25 8.13
CA ILE A 87 -4.17 -1.02 9.36
C ILE A 87 -2.85 -1.77 9.24
N LYS A 88 -2.03 -1.68 10.26
CA LYS A 88 -0.82 -2.50 10.41
C LYS A 88 -0.85 -3.25 11.73
N CYS A 89 -0.66 -4.58 11.66
CA CYS A 89 -0.62 -5.47 12.83
C CYS A 89 0.79 -6.07 12.97
N PRO A 90 1.79 -5.29 13.45
CA PRO A 90 3.17 -5.73 13.48
C PRO A 90 3.36 -6.96 14.36
N SER A 91 4.23 -7.88 13.94
CA SER A 91 4.65 -9.03 14.75
C SER A 91 5.55 -8.61 15.91
N SER A 92 6.35 -7.53 15.74
CA SER A 92 7.19 -6.94 16.77
C SER A 92 6.41 -5.98 17.65
N GLN A 93 6.42 -6.20 18.97
CA GLN A 93 5.86 -5.27 19.95
C GLN A 93 6.62 -3.94 19.98
N GLU A 94 7.91 -3.95 19.68
CA GLU A 94 8.74 -2.74 19.58
C GLU A 94 8.22 -1.80 18.50
N LYS A 95 7.86 -2.33 17.32
CA LYS A 95 7.26 -1.53 16.23
C LYS A 95 5.94 -0.88 16.66
N HIS A 96 5.11 -1.60 17.40
CA HIS A 96 3.86 -1.01 17.92
C HIS A 96 4.15 0.06 18.99
N LEU A 97 5.11 -0.16 19.86
CA LEU A 97 5.55 0.85 20.83
C LEU A 97 6.07 2.13 20.15
N GLU A 98 6.85 1.99 19.09
CA GLU A 98 7.32 3.12 18.29
C GLU A 98 6.17 3.86 17.61
N ALA A 99 5.17 3.14 17.11
CA ALA A 99 3.96 3.73 16.55
C ALA A 99 3.19 4.56 17.59
N LEU A 100 3.04 4.04 18.82
CA LEU A 100 2.42 4.77 19.93
C LEU A 100 3.18 6.05 20.33
N ARG A 101 4.51 6.02 20.29
CA ARG A 101 5.34 7.13 20.75
C ARG A 101 5.60 8.20 19.67
N ASN A 102 5.77 7.79 18.43
CA ASN A 102 6.37 8.62 17.39
C ASN A 102 5.61 8.57 16.06
N ALA A 103 4.47 7.87 15.98
CA ALA A 103 3.70 7.69 14.73
C ALA A 103 4.52 7.11 13.55
N THR A 104 5.57 6.34 13.83
CA THR A 104 6.53 5.82 12.84
C THR A 104 5.88 4.98 11.74
N HIS A 105 4.75 4.30 12.04
CA HIS A 105 3.98 3.55 11.06
C HIS A 105 3.39 4.43 9.95
N ALA A 106 3.00 5.67 10.25
CA ALA A 106 2.49 6.60 9.25
C ALA A 106 3.59 7.02 8.25
N ASP A 107 4.82 7.23 8.74
CA ASP A 107 5.97 7.56 7.90
C ASP A 107 6.46 6.35 7.10
N GLU A 108 6.53 5.17 7.71
CA GLU A 108 6.96 3.92 7.05
C GLU A 108 6.06 3.58 5.84
N TYR A 109 4.75 3.78 5.98
CA TYR A 109 3.76 3.48 4.93
C TYR A 109 3.28 4.71 4.16
N ARG A 110 3.97 5.85 4.27
CA ARG A 110 3.57 7.12 3.63
C ARG A 110 3.25 6.97 2.14
N TRP A 111 4.08 6.28 1.38
CA TRP A 111 3.88 6.13 -0.06
C TRP A 111 2.67 5.27 -0.40
N GLN A 112 2.40 4.23 0.39
CA GLN A 112 1.19 3.42 0.26
C GLN A 112 -0.05 4.28 0.53
N ILE A 113 -0.05 5.03 1.63
CA ILE A 113 -1.16 5.91 2.03
C ILE A 113 -1.40 7.00 0.98
N GLN A 114 -0.35 7.69 0.52
CA GLN A 114 -0.51 8.71 -0.51
C GLN A 114 -1.00 8.12 -1.85
N GLY A 115 -0.59 6.90 -2.20
CA GLY A 115 -1.11 6.16 -3.34
C GLY A 115 -2.60 5.85 -3.22
N GLN A 116 -3.04 5.42 -2.05
CA GLN A 116 -4.46 5.17 -1.78
C GLN A 116 -5.28 6.46 -1.86
N LEU A 117 -4.81 7.55 -1.26
CA LEU A 117 -5.45 8.87 -1.34
C LEU A 117 -5.50 9.39 -2.79
N TRP A 118 -4.45 9.15 -3.57
CA TRP A 118 -4.41 9.51 -4.97
C TRP A 118 -5.47 8.78 -5.79
N VAL A 119 -5.49 7.46 -5.74
CA VAL A 119 -6.39 6.62 -6.55
C VAL A 119 -7.85 6.81 -6.18
N THR A 120 -8.14 6.96 -4.88
CA THR A 120 -9.52 7.11 -4.38
C THR A 120 -10.04 8.55 -4.40
N GLY A 121 -9.16 9.54 -4.57
CA GLY A 121 -9.51 10.97 -4.50
C GLY A 121 -9.80 11.47 -3.08
N ARG A 122 -9.61 10.63 -2.05
CA ARG A 122 -9.90 10.97 -0.65
C ARG A 122 -8.85 11.90 -0.04
N GLN A 123 -9.19 12.55 1.08
CA GLN A 123 -8.42 13.68 1.62
C GLN A 123 -7.50 13.32 2.77
N TRP A 124 -7.82 12.24 3.49
CA TRP A 124 -7.04 11.81 4.65
C TRP A 124 -7.14 10.30 4.86
N CYS A 125 -6.19 9.76 5.61
CA CYS A 125 -6.15 8.37 6.01
C CYS A 125 -5.76 8.26 7.49
N ASP A 126 -6.51 7.51 8.27
CA ASP A 126 -6.07 7.09 9.58
C ASP A 126 -5.17 5.88 9.45
N ALA A 127 -3.88 6.11 9.65
CA ALA A 127 -2.88 5.05 9.76
C ALA A 127 -2.95 4.46 11.16
N VAL A 128 -3.26 3.17 11.25
CA VAL A 128 -3.48 2.47 12.51
C VAL A 128 -2.42 1.39 12.70
N SER A 129 -1.78 1.39 13.86
CA SER A 129 -1.03 0.24 14.34
C SER A 129 -1.81 -0.45 15.46
N TYR A 130 -2.01 -1.76 15.34
CA TYR A 130 -2.77 -2.55 16.32
C TYR A 130 -1.97 -3.72 16.86
N ASP A 131 -1.94 -3.85 18.20
CA ASP A 131 -1.39 -5.02 18.86
C ASP A 131 -2.23 -5.41 20.09
N PRO A 132 -2.99 -6.53 20.04
CA PRO A 132 -3.85 -6.95 21.14
C PRO A 132 -3.08 -7.40 22.40
N ARG A 133 -1.77 -7.58 22.32
CA ARG A 133 -0.92 -7.96 23.46
C ARG A 133 -0.68 -6.81 24.45
N PHE A 134 -0.97 -5.57 24.01
CA PHE A 134 -0.87 -4.40 24.86
C PHE A 134 -2.12 -4.25 25.74
N PRO A 135 -2.02 -3.58 26.90
CA PRO A 135 -3.15 -3.24 27.74
C PRO A 135 -4.22 -2.43 26.99
N ASP A 136 -5.45 -2.49 27.47
CA ASP A 136 -6.53 -1.63 26.97
C ASP A 136 -6.12 -0.16 27.00
N GLY A 137 -6.47 0.58 25.94
CA GLY A 137 -6.04 1.97 25.75
C GLY A 137 -4.65 2.14 25.12
N LEU A 138 -3.85 1.07 25.01
CA LEU A 138 -2.56 1.07 24.30
C LEU A 138 -2.54 0.09 23.10
N ARG A 139 -3.66 -0.57 22.80
CA ARG A 139 -3.75 -1.52 21.68
C ARG A 139 -3.79 -0.85 20.32
N LEU A 140 -4.17 0.43 20.27
CA LEU A 140 -4.29 1.21 19.05
C LEU A 140 -3.37 2.42 19.10
N ALA A 141 -2.58 2.60 18.05
CA ALA A 141 -1.91 3.86 17.73
C ALA A 141 -2.54 4.37 16.44
N ILE A 142 -3.22 5.51 16.50
CA ILE A 142 -3.92 6.11 15.35
C ILE A 142 -3.22 7.42 15.02
N HIS A 143 -2.83 7.57 13.74
CA HIS A 143 -2.25 8.81 13.24
C HIS A 143 -2.89 9.21 11.93
N ARG A 144 -3.46 10.42 11.87
CA ARG A 144 -4.09 10.94 10.66
C ARG A 144 -3.05 11.51 9.71
N VAL A 145 -3.01 10.95 8.52
CA VAL A 145 -2.17 11.40 7.40
C VAL A 145 -3.06 12.14 6.40
N THR A 146 -2.73 13.37 6.09
CA THR A 146 -3.44 14.16 5.08
C THR A 146 -2.85 13.93 3.70
N ARG A 147 -3.66 14.20 2.70
CA ARG A 147 -3.29 14.18 1.29
C ARG A 147 -2.16 15.19 1.02
N ASP A 148 -1.14 14.74 0.30
CA ASP A 148 0.08 15.51 -0.04
C ASP A 148 0.22 15.55 -1.57
N GLU A 149 -0.24 16.62 -2.19
CA GLU A 149 -0.24 16.75 -3.66
C GLU A 149 1.16 16.70 -4.28
N PRO A 150 2.21 17.32 -3.71
CA PRO A 150 3.59 17.13 -4.17
C PRO A 150 4.05 15.67 -4.15
N ALA A 151 3.75 14.92 -3.08
CA ALA A 151 4.09 13.50 -2.99
C ALA A 151 3.32 12.68 -4.03
N ILE A 152 2.03 12.95 -4.21
CA ILE A 152 1.17 12.30 -5.20
C ILE A 152 1.70 12.55 -6.62
N ALA A 153 2.03 13.79 -6.98
CA ALA A 153 2.58 14.10 -8.29
C ALA A 153 3.90 13.35 -8.56
N ALA A 154 4.76 13.23 -7.55
CA ALA A 154 5.99 12.45 -7.66
C ALA A 154 5.72 10.95 -7.84
N LEU A 155 4.71 10.40 -7.14
CA LEU A 155 4.29 9.00 -7.27
C LEU A 155 3.70 8.72 -8.64
N GLU A 156 2.80 9.59 -9.14
CA GLU A 156 2.22 9.49 -10.46
C GLU A 156 3.29 9.47 -11.56
N ALA A 157 4.21 10.41 -11.53
CA ALA A 157 5.32 10.46 -12.48
C ALA A 157 6.17 9.19 -12.44
N ALA A 158 6.42 8.63 -11.24
CA ALA A 158 7.16 7.39 -11.06
C ALA A 158 6.41 6.18 -11.63
N CYS A 159 5.08 6.09 -11.44
CA CYS A 159 4.23 5.03 -11.98
C CYS A 159 4.18 5.08 -13.51
N ILE A 160 3.97 6.25 -14.10
CA ILE A 160 3.96 6.44 -15.56
C ILE A 160 5.31 6.04 -16.16
N LYS A 161 6.40 6.45 -15.54
CA LYS A 161 7.74 6.07 -15.98
C LYS A 161 7.96 4.56 -15.89
N ALA A 162 7.54 3.92 -14.81
CA ALA A 162 7.67 2.48 -14.64
C ALA A 162 6.86 1.72 -15.70
N ASP A 163 5.64 2.15 -15.99
CA ASP A 163 4.79 1.56 -17.03
C ASP A 163 5.44 1.65 -18.42
N ALA A 164 6.01 2.79 -18.78
CA ALA A 164 6.73 2.97 -20.03
C ALA A 164 7.98 2.06 -20.15
N GLU A 165 8.73 1.88 -19.06
CA GLU A 165 9.87 0.98 -19.01
C GLU A 165 9.44 -0.49 -19.17
N VAL A 166 8.35 -0.91 -18.52
CA VAL A 166 7.75 -2.24 -18.70
C VAL A 166 7.29 -2.45 -20.14
N ALA A 167 6.60 -1.47 -20.73
CA ALA A 167 6.17 -1.54 -22.12
C ALA A 167 7.34 -1.69 -23.11
N ALA A 168 8.47 -1.03 -22.85
CA ALA A 168 9.68 -1.15 -23.67
C ALA A 168 10.25 -2.58 -23.61
N ILE A 169 10.35 -3.18 -22.41
CA ILE A 169 10.80 -4.58 -22.24
C ILE A 169 9.88 -5.55 -23.01
N VAL A 170 8.58 -5.40 -22.86
CA VAL A 170 7.58 -6.24 -23.56
C VAL A 170 7.69 -6.10 -25.08
N SER A 171 7.89 -4.87 -25.58
CA SER A 171 8.07 -4.60 -27.01
C SER A 171 9.33 -5.25 -27.58
N GLU A 172 10.44 -5.14 -26.87
CA GLU A 172 11.72 -5.79 -27.24
C GLU A 172 11.55 -7.30 -27.39
N LEU A 173 10.98 -7.97 -26.38
CA LEU A 173 10.79 -9.43 -26.39
C LEU A 173 9.81 -9.89 -27.47
N ASN A 174 8.73 -9.12 -27.72
CA ASN A 174 7.82 -9.41 -28.81
C ASN A 174 8.45 -9.26 -30.21
N SER A 175 9.42 -8.37 -30.38
CA SER A 175 10.16 -8.23 -31.64
C SER A 175 11.07 -9.44 -31.90
N MET A 176 11.73 -9.98 -30.86
CA MET A 176 12.53 -11.21 -30.94
C MET A 176 11.68 -12.43 -31.38
N ARG A 177 10.45 -12.54 -30.83
CA ARG A 177 9.53 -13.62 -31.18
C ARG A 177 9.08 -13.58 -32.65
N LYS A 178 9.00 -12.40 -33.28
CA LYS A 178 8.63 -12.25 -34.69
C LYS A 178 9.78 -12.51 -35.66
N ALA A 179 11.02 -12.44 -35.16
CA ALA A 179 12.23 -12.66 -35.95
C ALA A 179 12.71 -14.13 -35.95
N ALA A 180 12.14 -14.96 -35.07
CA ALA A 180 12.41 -16.41 -34.97
C ALA A 180 11.36 -17.22 -35.72
#